data_fad9ce4b62f86c7dd3e17d7ae107c492
#
_entry.id   fad9ce4b62f86c7dd3e17d7ae107c492
#
_cell.length_a   1.000
_cell.length_b   1.000
_cell.length_c   1.000
_cell.angle_alpha   90.00
_cell.angle_beta   90.00
_cell.angle_gamma   90.00
#
_symmetry.space_group_name_H-M   'P 1'
#
loop_
_entity.id
_entity.type
_entity.pdbx_description
1 polymer ?
#
loop_
_entity_poly.entity_id
_entity_poly.type
_entity_poly.pdbx_seq_one_letter_code
_entity_poly.pdbx_strand_id
1 'polypeptide(L)'
;MNQTIGDRPILLEPNSQHSDDFSLSQMVALIADIFGIHIKPHYQNTLKKNLFTRIRALGLCSLNDYYQFLVARNQLVTVAREWQELISLLTVTETYFFRDEGQMSLLKNQLLPELIERKTVLSLTQYNAAANGEFYRPTLRLWSAGCSTGEEAYSLAILVKELIPDNQTWDILILGTDINQPAIALAQQGIYSDWSFRTTTPEIKNRYFRSHKQGWKIDPAIQAMVTFQPGNLMQDNYPAYASSIHDFDLIICRNVFIYFDFNAIAQIISKFYCSLTPGGFLLTGHTELHGQKIEPFQVKNFPQSAVYQRHSLLNEQSKVLNTITPAAIESRESEISSPSLPSLETGFDISANTQTLLDTAKESLIKEAYADVIQIAEQLIALVPQHFQAYCLMAEAYANFGDYSQANQACQQALQIDPLAIEPYHLLAQIAEEQGERDSAKLFLKRIIYLAPNSVTAHLELGSIYEREGNEKQAQKTWRSLLEILENLPQQAIDSHNQQTTAELKAHVLKHLNSTSYEP
;
A
#
# COMPACT_ATOMS: atom_id res chain seq x y z
N MET A 1 51.14 49.24 11.28
CA MET A 1 50.90 48.91 9.87
C MET A 1 50.03 47.67 9.82
N ASN A 2 48.70 47.90 9.72
CA ASN A 2 47.69 46.84 9.60
C ASN A 2 47.60 46.47 8.12
N GLN A 3 47.75 45.18 7.79
CA GLN A 3 47.28 44.65 6.51
C GLN A 3 46.07 43.77 6.76
N THR A 4 44.95 44.31 6.36
CA THR A 4 43.67 43.62 6.18
C THR A 4 43.80 42.63 5.04
N ILE A 5 43.56 41.33 5.34
CA ILE A 5 43.41 40.29 4.33
C ILE A 5 41.98 40.37 3.81
N GLY A 6 41.87 40.78 2.55
CA GLY A 6 40.55 40.88 1.87
C GLY A 6 40.00 39.51 1.48
N ASP A 7 38.77 39.29 1.83
CA ASP A 7 37.92 38.22 1.30
C ASP A 7 37.77 38.37 -0.23
N ARG A 8 38.40 37.45 -0.97
CA ARG A 8 38.08 37.28 -2.39
C ARG A 8 36.91 36.31 -2.54
N PRO A 9 35.85 36.66 -3.21
CA PRO A 9 34.83 35.68 -3.58
C PRO A 9 35.45 34.69 -4.55
N ILE A 10 35.34 33.40 -4.25
CA ILE A 10 35.74 32.30 -5.15
C ILE A 10 34.76 32.36 -6.33
N LEU A 11 35.23 32.88 -7.46
CA LEU A 11 34.55 32.77 -8.76
C LEU A 11 34.68 31.32 -9.20
N LEU A 12 33.55 30.58 -9.16
CA LEU A 12 33.41 29.25 -9.73
C LEU A 12 33.51 29.38 -11.27
N GLU A 13 34.51 28.77 -11.87
CA GLU A 13 34.70 28.74 -13.31
C GLU A 13 33.58 27.92 -14.02
N PRO A 14 33.16 28.26 -15.25
CA PRO A 14 32.04 27.58 -15.94
C PRO A 14 32.26 26.09 -16.26
N ASN A 15 33.47 25.55 -16.13
CA ASN A 15 33.78 24.13 -16.32
C ASN A 15 33.43 23.25 -15.10
N SER A 16 33.14 23.84 -13.94
CA SER A 16 32.79 23.08 -12.74
C SER A 16 31.34 22.54 -12.75
N GLN A 17 30.42 23.22 -13.42
CA GLN A 17 29.01 22.80 -13.46
C GLN A 17 28.79 21.46 -14.17
N HIS A 18 29.42 21.23 -15.32
CA HIS A 18 29.30 19.95 -16.05
C HIS A 18 29.94 18.78 -15.29
N SER A 19 31.03 19.01 -14.55
CA SER A 19 31.69 18.03 -13.70
C SER A 19 30.81 17.69 -12.47
N ASP A 20 30.19 18.69 -11.86
CA ASP A 20 29.31 18.51 -10.70
C ASP A 20 28.03 17.79 -11.05
N ASP A 21 27.41 18.07 -12.22
CA ASP A 21 26.20 17.41 -12.68
C ASP A 21 26.44 15.93 -13.01
N PHE A 22 27.59 15.60 -13.62
CA PHE A 22 27.99 14.22 -13.87
C PHE A 22 28.20 13.45 -12.55
N SER A 23 28.91 14.04 -11.59
CA SER A 23 29.16 13.44 -10.28
C SER A 23 27.86 13.29 -9.46
N LEU A 24 26.90 14.22 -9.60
CA LEU A 24 25.59 14.12 -8.98
C LEU A 24 24.80 12.92 -9.52
N SER A 25 24.82 12.72 -10.85
CA SER A 25 24.16 11.57 -11.49
C SER A 25 24.75 10.24 -11.01
N GLN A 26 26.06 10.15 -10.84
CA GLN A 26 26.74 8.98 -10.28
C GLN A 26 26.33 8.74 -8.81
N MET A 27 26.21 9.80 -8.00
CA MET A 27 25.75 9.70 -6.62
C MET A 27 24.30 9.21 -6.53
N VAL A 28 23.41 9.72 -7.41
CA VAL A 28 22.02 9.26 -7.47
C VAL A 28 21.95 7.77 -7.83
N ALA A 29 22.73 7.33 -8.82
CA ALA A 29 22.80 5.92 -9.21
C ALA A 29 23.34 5.04 -8.06
N LEU A 30 24.39 5.49 -7.38
CA LEU A 30 24.99 4.76 -6.24
C LEU A 30 24.02 4.63 -5.05
N ILE A 31 23.28 5.70 -4.73
CA ILE A 31 22.24 5.68 -3.69
C ILE A 31 21.11 4.72 -4.07
N ALA A 32 20.68 4.71 -5.33
CA ALA A 32 19.67 3.79 -5.82
C ALA A 32 20.14 2.33 -5.76
N ASP A 33 21.37 2.04 -6.14
CA ASP A 33 21.95 0.69 -6.11
C ASP A 33 22.08 0.13 -4.67
N ILE A 34 22.55 0.95 -3.73
CA ILE A 34 22.79 0.51 -2.36
C ILE A 34 21.50 0.46 -1.53
N PHE A 35 20.61 1.44 -1.70
CA PHE A 35 19.46 1.63 -0.83
C PHE A 35 18.11 1.43 -1.54
N GLY A 36 18.10 1.33 -2.87
CA GLY A 36 16.88 1.30 -3.67
C GLY A 36 16.15 2.65 -3.73
N ILE A 37 16.69 3.70 -3.12
CA ILE A 37 16.02 5.00 -3.00
C ILE A 37 16.06 5.71 -4.34
N HIS A 38 14.89 6.00 -4.90
CA HIS A 38 14.71 6.77 -6.12
C HIS A 38 14.63 8.27 -5.83
N ILE A 39 15.66 9.01 -6.21
CA ILE A 39 15.71 10.47 -6.05
C ILE A 39 15.00 11.14 -7.23
N LYS A 40 13.76 11.59 -7.00
CA LYS A 40 12.99 12.31 -8.02
C LYS A 40 13.65 13.64 -8.40
N PRO A 41 13.49 14.14 -9.65
CA PRO A 41 14.18 15.35 -10.13
C PRO A 41 14.03 16.58 -9.22
N HIS A 42 12.86 16.81 -8.68
CA HIS A 42 12.60 17.94 -7.78
C HIS A 42 13.29 17.85 -6.42
N TYR A 43 13.74 16.65 -6.00
CA TYR A 43 14.53 16.45 -4.78
C TYR A 43 16.05 16.54 -4.99
N GLN A 44 16.54 16.61 -6.24
CA GLN A 44 17.99 16.67 -6.52
C GLN A 44 18.68 17.88 -5.89
N ASN A 45 18.00 19.03 -5.81
CA ASN A 45 18.55 20.21 -5.15
C ASN A 45 18.72 20.01 -3.63
N THR A 46 17.79 19.30 -3.01
CA THR A 46 17.89 18.93 -1.58
C THR A 46 19.01 17.92 -1.37
N LEU A 47 19.09 16.89 -2.23
CA LEU A 47 20.20 15.94 -2.23
C LEU A 47 21.55 16.68 -2.35
N LYS A 48 21.69 17.58 -3.32
CA LYS A 48 22.91 18.36 -3.52
C LYS A 48 23.32 19.12 -2.24
N LYS A 49 22.39 19.77 -1.57
CA LYS A 49 22.64 20.44 -0.27
C LYS A 49 23.13 19.46 0.80
N ASN A 50 22.50 18.30 0.93
CA ASN A 50 22.87 17.28 1.89
C ASN A 50 24.27 16.73 1.60
N LEU A 51 24.59 16.45 0.33
CA LEU A 51 25.93 16.00 -0.08
C LEU A 51 26.99 17.04 0.25
N PHE A 52 26.77 18.33 -0.06
CA PHE A 52 27.73 19.38 0.29
C PHE A 52 27.89 19.56 1.80
N THR A 53 26.88 19.29 2.59
CA THR A 53 27.01 19.27 4.06
C THR A 53 27.96 18.18 4.51
N ARG A 54 27.88 16.99 3.92
CA ARG A 54 28.78 15.87 4.24
C ARG A 54 30.22 16.13 3.75
N ILE A 55 30.36 16.63 2.51
CA ILE A 55 31.64 17.00 1.92
C ILE A 55 32.41 17.95 2.86
N ARG A 56 31.75 19.00 3.36
CA ARG A 56 32.34 19.96 4.31
C ARG A 56 32.69 19.31 5.63
N ALA A 57 31.83 18.44 6.17
CA ALA A 57 32.07 17.73 7.42
C ALA A 57 33.31 16.82 7.36
N LEU A 58 33.60 16.26 6.19
CA LEU A 58 34.77 15.40 5.94
C LEU A 58 36.01 16.18 5.48
N GLY A 59 35.90 17.50 5.24
CA GLY A 59 37.01 18.31 4.72
C GLY A 59 37.39 17.99 3.27
N LEU A 60 36.46 17.42 2.48
CA LEU A 60 36.66 17.11 1.07
C LEU A 60 36.40 18.35 0.19
N CYS A 61 36.98 18.36 -1.02
CA CYS A 61 36.95 19.53 -1.88
C CYS A 61 35.86 19.51 -2.94
N SER A 62 35.40 18.31 -3.36
CA SER A 62 34.46 18.17 -4.45
C SER A 62 33.48 17.00 -4.25
N LEU A 63 32.38 17.00 -5.04
CA LEU A 63 31.44 15.90 -5.09
C LEU A 63 32.08 14.61 -5.63
N ASN A 64 33.02 14.75 -6.57
CA ASN A 64 33.78 13.61 -7.10
C ASN A 64 34.67 12.99 -6.01
N ASP A 65 35.36 13.80 -5.16
CA ASP A 65 36.17 13.28 -4.07
C ASP A 65 35.29 12.50 -3.07
N TYR A 66 34.08 13.00 -2.80
CA TYR A 66 33.13 12.34 -1.93
C TYR A 66 32.64 11.01 -2.53
N TYR A 67 32.35 10.98 -3.85
CA TYR A 67 31.99 9.74 -4.54
C TYR A 67 33.13 8.71 -4.45
N GLN A 68 34.38 9.11 -4.76
CA GLN A 68 35.53 8.23 -4.65
C GLN A 68 35.77 7.73 -3.22
N PHE A 69 35.56 8.59 -2.21
CA PHE A 69 35.60 8.20 -0.82
C PHE A 69 34.57 7.10 -0.48
N LEU A 70 33.32 7.25 -0.93
CA LEU A 70 32.24 6.29 -0.65
C LEU A 70 32.43 4.94 -1.35
N VAL A 71 33.06 4.90 -2.52
CA VAL A 71 33.35 3.65 -3.24
C VAL A 71 34.69 3.01 -2.87
N ALA A 72 35.48 3.66 -2.05
CA ALA A 72 36.79 3.17 -1.62
C ALA A 72 36.67 1.91 -0.75
N ARG A 73 37.28 0.78 -1.18
CA ARG A 73 37.20 -0.51 -0.47
C ARG A 73 38.14 -0.63 0.76
N ASN A 74 39.11 0.24 0.89
CA ASN A 74 40.17 0.16 1.91
C ASN A 74 39.83 0.88 3.24
N GLN A 75 38.66 1.54 3.37
CA GLN A 75 38.20 2.26 4.56
C GLN A 75 36.81 1.83 5.00
N LEU A 76 36.51 0.54 5.02
CA LEU A 76 35.18 -0.03 5.22
C LEU A 76 34.41 0.53 6.43
N VAL A 77 35.07 0.69 7.59
CA VAL A 77 34.41 1.19 8.82
C VAL A 77 34.01 2.67 8.69
N THR A 78 34.95 3.50 8.17
CA THR A 78 34.71 4.95 8.01
C THR A 78 33.64 5.19 6.93
N VAL A 79 33.67 4.45 5.82
CA VAL A 79 32.71 4.51 4.76
C VAL A 79 31.33 4.04 5.24
N ALA A 80 31.25 2.95 5.99
CA ALA A 80 30.00 2.47 6.56
C ALA A 80 29.34 3.50 7.49
N ARG A 81 30.14 4.17 8.33
CA ARG A 81 29.67 5.27 9.18
C ARG A 81 29.17 6.45 8.35
N GLU A 82 29.89 6.82 7.30
CA GLU A 82 29.49 7.92 6.42
C GLU A 82 28.18 7.61 5.69
N TRP A 83 27.96 6.38 5.25
CA TRP A 83 26.69 5.95 4.70
C TRP A 83 25.54 6.12 5.69
N GLN A 84 25.74 5.83 6.98
CA GLN A 84 24.72 6.05 8.01
C GLN A 84 24.41 7.54 8.21
N GLU A 85 25.42 8.39 8.18
CA GLU A 85 25.24 9.84 8.24
C GLU A 85 24.47 10.37 7.02
N LEU A 86 24.84 9.90 5.82
CA LEU A 86 24.16 10.31 4.58
C LEU A 86 22.71 9.84 4.57
N ILE A 87 22.43 8.57 4.90
CA ILE A 87 21.07 8.01 4.87
C ILE A 87 20.15 8.72 5.87
N SER A 88 20.68 9.16 7.01
CA SER A 88 19.91 9.92 7.99
C SER A 88 19.42 11.28 7.45
N LEU A 89 20.11 11.84 6.47
CA LEU A 89 19.71 13.07 5.77
C LEU A 89 18.78 12.82 4.58
N LEU A 90 18.70 11.59 4.08
CA LEU A 90 17.89 11.21 2.92
C LEU A 90 16.54 10.60 3.31
N THR A 91 16.45 10.05 4.51
CA THR A 91 15.22 9.40 5.00
C THR A 91 14.34 10.36 5.78
N VAL A 92 13.03 10.20 5.62
CA VAL A 92 12.02 10.93 6.37
C VAL A 92 11.53 10.05 7.50
N THR A 93 11.71 10.50 8.73
CA THR A 93 11.34 9.75 9.94
C THR A 93 9.95 10.11 10.48
N GLU A 94 9.07 10.67 9.64
CA GLU A 94 7.71 11.07 10.03
C GLU A 94 6.84 9.84 10.26
N THR A 95 6.53 9.58 11.53
CA THR A 95 5.65 8.49 11.97
C THR A 95 4.89 8.89 13.23
N TYR A 96 3.85 8.14 13.61
CA TYR A 96 3.05 8.36 14.82
C TYR A 96 2.26 7.12 15.20
N PHE A 97 1.87 7.03 16.47
CA PHE A 97 1.13 5.89 17.00
C PHE A 97 -0.23 5.74 16.32
N PHE A 98 -0.59 4.50 15.98
CA PHE A 98 -1.84 4.12 15.33
C PHE A 98 -2.10 4.87 14.01
N ARG A 99 -1.02 5.17 13.27
CA ARG A 99 -1.12 5.80 11.95
C ARG A 99 -2.03 4.99 11.05
N ASP A 100 -3.03 5.68 10.42
CA ASP A 100 -4.07 5.09 9.60
C ASP A 100 -5.05 4.23 10.44
N GLU A 101 -6.08 4.89 10.95
CA GLU A 101 -7.09 4.30 11.81
C GLU A 101 -7.81 3.12 11.14
N GLY A 102 -8.04 3.22 9.82
CA GLY A 102 -8.67 2.14 9.03
C GLY A 102 -7.84 0.87 9.05
N GLN A 103 -6.54 0.97 8.74
CA GLN A 103 -5.65 -0.19 8.75
C GLN A 103 -5.41 -0.71 10.17
N MET A 104 -5.32 0.15 11.18
CA MET A 104 -5.20 -0.28 12.58
C MET A 104 -6.46 -1.01 13.07
N SER A 105 -7.64 -0.55 12.65
CA SER A 105 -8.91 -1.24 12.92
C SER A 105 -8.97 -2.60 12.24
N LEU A 106 -8.51 -2.70 10.98
CA LEU A 106 -8.42 -3.96 10.25
C LEU A 106 -7.48 -4.95 10.96
N LEU A 107 -6.32 -4.48 11.41
CA LEU A 107 -5.37 -5.29 12.18
C LEU A 107 -6.01 -5.80 13.48
N LYS A 108 -6.63 -4.91 14.28
CA LYS A 108 -7.23 -5.23 15.57
C LYS A 108 -8.39 -6.19 15.46
N ASN A 109 -9.30 -5.98 14.49
CA ASN A 109 -10.59 -6.63 14.47
C ASN A 109 -10.66 -7.85 13.54
N GLN A 110 -9.69 -8.01 12.63
CA GLN A 110 -9.73 -9.08 11.61
C GLN A 110 -8.42 -9.83 11.49
N LEU A 111 -7.32 -9.19 11.09
CA LEU A 111 -6.08 -9.91 10.75
C LEU A 111 -5.41 -10.55 11.97
N LEU A 112 -5.21 -9.82 13.05
CA LEU A 112 -4.59 -10.37 14.27
C LEU A 112 -5.47 -11.44 14.92
N PRO A 113 -6.80 -11.28 15.08
CA PRO A 113 -7.67 -12.36 15.56
C PRO A 113 -7.60 -13.61 14.69
N GLU A 114 -7.63 -13.50 13.34
CA GLU A 114 -7.48 -14.65 12.41
C GLU A 114 -6.15 -15.38 12.64
N LEU A 115 -5.04 -14.62 12.78
CA LEU A 115 -3.72 -15.19 13.03
C LEU A 115 -3.64 -15.88 14.39
N ILE A 116 -4.17 -15.27 15.45
CA ILE A 116 -4.18 -15.80 16.81
C ILE A 116 -4.99 -17.10 16.87
N GLU A 117 -6.20 -17.11 16.32
CA GLU A 117 -7.05 -18.31 16.25
C GLU A 117 -6.34 -19.45 15.52
N ARG A 118 -5.80 -19.18 14.32
CA ARG A 118 -5.07 -20.17 13.54
C ARG A 118 -3.89 -20.77 14.29
N LYS A 119 -3.09 -19.93 14.98
CA LYS A 119 -1.94 -20.40 15.77
C LYS A 119 -2.36 -21.21 17.00
N THR A 120 -3.44 -20.82 17.63
CA THR A 120 -4.01 -21.58 18.76
C THR A 120 -4.44 -22.96 18.32
N VAL A 121 -5.16 -23.08 17.20
CA VAL A 121 -5.58 -24.38 16.65
C VAL A 121 -4.38 -25.25 16.28
N LEU A 122 -3.36 -24.67 15.63
CA LEU A 122 -2.14 -25.41 15.28
C LEU A 122 -1.39 -25.94 16.51
N SER A 123 -1.26 -25.13 17.55
CA SER A 123 -0.63 -25.53 18.81
C SER A 123 -1.38 -26.69 19.50
N LEU A 124 -2.71 -26.63 19.54
CA LEU A 124 -3.56 -27.70 20.08
C LEU A 124 -3.45 -28.98 19.25
N THR A 125 -3.36 -28.87 17.94
CA THR A 125 -3.20 -30.03 17.04
C THR A 125 -1.84 -30.71 17.25
N GLN A 126 -0.78 -29.92 17.42
CA GLN A 126 0.56 -30.42 17.73
C GLN A 126 0.63 -31.07 19.12
N TYR A 127 -0.01 -30.48 20.14
CA TYR A 127 -0.13 -31.06 21.47
C TYR A 127 -0.80 -32.45 21.43
N ASN A 128 -1.92 -32.57 20.70
CA ASN A 128 -2.65 -33.83 20.56
C ASN A 128 -1.88 -34.90 19.77
N ALA A 129 -0.96 -34.50 18.89
CA ALA A 129 -0.11 -35.40 18.10
C ALA A 129 1.19 -35.81 18.82
N ALA A 130 1.59 -35.06 19.86
CA ALA A 130 2.83 -35.31 20.59
C ALA A 130 2.64 -36.48 21.61
N ALA A 131 3.34 -37.58 21.39
CA ALA A 131 3.29 -38.77 22.27
C ALA A 131 3.76 -38.50 23.73
N ASN A 132 4.43 -37.34 23.97
CA ASN A 132 5.08 -37.02 25.25
C ASN A 132 4.31 -36.01 26.08
N GLY A 133 3.15 -35.50 25.64
CA GLY A 133 2.38 -34.49 26.36
C GLY A 133 3.10 -33.13 26.53
N GLU A 134 4.10 -32.84 25.68
CA GLU A 134 4.78 -31.56 25.70
C GLU A 134 3.85 -30.44 25.22
N PHE A 135 3.74 -29.40 26.04
CA PHE A 135 2.93 -28.22 25.71
C PHE A 135 3.67 -27.35 24.69
N TYR A 136 3.15 -27.30 23.48
CA TYR A 136 3.67 -26.38 22.44
C TYR A 136 3.05 -25.00 22.61
N ARG A 137 3.89 -24.00 22.94
CA ARG A 137 3.43 -22.59 22.98
C ARG A 137 3.13 -22.13 21.57
N PRO A 138 1.95 -21.53 21.33
CA PRO A 138 1.68 -20.93 20.04
C PRO A 138 2.65 -19.77 19.79
N THR A 139 3.12 -19.65 18.55
CA THR A 139 4.09 -18.61 18.15
C THR A 139 3.43 -17.58 17.26
N LEU A 140 3.67 -16.29 17.53
CA LEU A 140 3.20 -15.17 16.71
C LEU A 140 4.39 -14.27 16.34
N ARG A 141 4.67 -14.15 15.04
CA ARG A 141 5.82 -13.42 14.53
C ARG A 141 5.37 -12.28 13.62
N LEU A 142 5.63 -11.04 14.04
CA LEU A 142 5.22 -9.82 13.35
C LEU A 142 6.47 -9.00 13.00
N TRP A 143 6.46 -8.37 11.83
CA TRP A 143 7.56 -7.53 11.38
C TRP A 143 7.03 -6.18 10.87
N SER A 144 7.52 -5.08 11.47
CA SER A 144 7.37 -3.71 10.97
C SER A 144 8.65 -3.34 10.22
N ALA A 145 8.59 -3.37 8.89
CA ALA A 145 9.70 -3.12 7.97
C ALA A 145 9.70 -1.65 7.52
N GLY A 146 10.72 -0.88 7.89
CA GLY A 146 10.73 0.57 7.80
C GLY A 146 10.01 1.22 9.00
N CYS A 147 10.32 0.74 10.22
CA CYS A 147 9.61 1.13 11.44
C CYS A 147 9.92 2.55 11.95
N SER A 148 10.88 3.25 11.33
CA SER A 148 11.33 4.58 11.73
C SER A 148 11.65 4.67 13.23
N THR A 149 11.05 5.61 13.97
CA THR A 149 11.24 5.80 15.41
C THR A 149 10.38 4.86 16.28
N GLY A 150 9.78 3.83 15.69
CA GLY A 150 9.22 2.66 16.38
C GLY A 150 7.74 2.73 16.73
N GLU A 151 7.03 3.82 16.43
CA GLU A 151 5.62 4.00 16.77
C GLU A 151 4.73 2.91 16.16
N GLU A 152 5.02 2.45 14.92
CA GLU A 152 4.26 1.38 14.28
C GLU A 152 4.47 0.04 15.00
N ALA A 153 5.70 -0.34 15.27
CA ALA A 153 6.02 -1.58 15.96
C ALA A 153 5.43 -1.63 17.38
N TYR A 154 5.47 -0.51 18.11
CA TYR A 154 4.83 -0.42 19.42
C TYR A 154 3.29 -0.38 19.34
N SER A 155 2.71 0.22 18.30
CA SER A 155 1.27 0.13 18.06
C SER A 155 0.83 -1.32 17.87
N LEU A 156 1.61 -2.12 17.13
CA LEU A 156 1.38 -3.57 17.01
C LEU A 156 1.48 -4.27 18.35
N ALA A 157 2.51 -3.96 19.16
CA ALA A 157 2.69 -4.57 20.48
C ALA A 157 1.51 -4.27 21.41
N ILE A 158 0.96 -3.05 21.37
CA ILE A 158 -0.22 -2.68 22.13
C ILE A 158 -1.44 -3.47 21.65
N LEU A 159 -1.67 -3.59 20.33
CA LEU A 159 -2.78 -4.38 19.80
C LEU A 159 -2.68 -5.85 20.19
N VAL A 160 -1.49 -6.44 20.09
CA VAL A 160 -1.25 -7.83 20.50
C VAL A 160 -1.49 -8.00 22.00
N LYS A 161 -1.03 -7.06 22.85
CA LYS A 161 -1.26 -7.09 24.30
C LYS A 161 -2.73 -6.99 24.68
N GLU A 162 -3.53 -6.25 23.91
CA GLU A 162 -4.98 -6.18 24.12
C GLU A 162 -5.70 -7.48 23.71
N LEU A 163 -5.23 -8.15 22.65
CA LEU A 163 -5.81 -9.39 22.13
C LEU A 163 -5.34 -10.64 22.88
N ILE A 164 -4.11 -10.62 23.40
CA ILE A 164 -3.49 -11.71 24.18
C ILE A 164 -3.05 -11.13 25.54
N PRO A 165 -3.98 -10.93 26.50
CA PRO A 165 -3.65 -10.35 27.80
C PRO A 165 -2.62 -11.18 28.59
N ASP A 166 -2.72 -12.52 28.53
CA ASP A 166 -1.73 -13.44 29.08
C ASP A 166 -0.76 -13.91 28.00
N ASN A 167 0.21 -13.06 27.69
CA ASN A 167 1.23 -13.36 26.68
C ASN A 167 2.32 -14.33 27.19
N GLN A 168 2.31 -14.74 28.45
CA GLN A 168 3.29 -15.71 28.99
C GLN A 168 3.09 -17.12 28.39
N THR A 169 1.89 -17.42 27.92
CA THR A 169 1.55 -18.69 27.27
C THR A 169 1.91 -18.72 25.79
N TRP A 170 2.39 -17.60 25.24
CA TRP A 170 2.75 -17.43 23.84
C TRP A 170 4.24 -17.14 23.67
N ASP A 171 4.78 -17.52 22.52
CA ASP A 171 6.08 -17.05 22.03
C ASP A 171 5.84 -15.95 20.98
N ILE A 172 5.99 -14.68 21.38
CA ILE A 172 5.68 -13.52 20.57
C ILE A 172 6.97 -12.81 20.18
N LEU A 173 7.21 -12.66 18.89
CA LEU A 173 8.25 -11.82 18.32
C LEU A 173 7.62 -10.66 17.53
N ILE A 174 7.88 -9.43 17.95
CA ILE A 174 7.60 -8.23 17.17
C ILE A 174 8.93 -7.60 16.80
N LEU A 175 9.26 -7.61 15.51
CA LEU A 175 10.51 -7.07 14.98
C LEU A 175 10.25 -5.72 14.33
N GLY A 176 11.03 -4.69 14.69
CA GLY A 176 11.11 -3.41 13.99
C GLY A 176 12.46 -3.28 13.29
N THR A 177 12.47 -3.02 11.99
CA THR A 177 13.71 -2.74 11.25
C THR A 177 13.61 -1.41 10.50
N ASP A 178 14.71 -0.68 10.47
CA ASP A 178 14.84 0.53 9.65
C ASP A 178 16.29 0.71 9.21
N ILE A 179 16.48 1.36 8.07
CA ILE A 179 17.82 1.66 7.56
C ILE A 179 18.48 2.80 8.32
N ASN A 180 17.69 3.67 8.95
CA ASN A 180 18.13 4.83 9.74
C ASN A 180 18.46 4.39 11.16
N GLN A 181 19.75 4.16 11.45
CA GLN A 181 20.22 3.75 12.78
C GLN A 181 19.90 4.76 13.90
N PRO A 182 20.04 6.08 13.73
CA PRO A 182 19.53 7.07 14.68
C PRO A 182 18.05 6.89 15.03
N ALA A 183 17.20 6.61 14.05
CA ALA A 183 15.78 6.34 14.29
C ALA A 183 15.56 5.07 15.13
N ILE A 184 16.29 4.00 14.83
CA ILE A 184 16.28 2.76 15.64
C ILE A 184 16.72 3.03 17.09
N ALA A 185 17.74 3.86 17.30
CA ALA A 185 18.17 4.23 18.65
C ALA A 185 17.07 4.98 19.43
N LEU A 186 16.30 5.84 18.77
CA LEU A 186 15.12 6.50 19.36
C LEU A 186 14.01 5.50 19.65
N ALA A 187 13.74 4.58 18.74
CA ALA A 187 12.77 3.49 18.94
C ALA A 187 13.12 2.65 20.19
N GLN A 188 14.38 2.29 20.35
CA GLN A 188 14.89 1.54 21.52
C GLN A 188 14.77 2.32 22.84
N GLN A 189 14.92 3.66 22.81
CA GLN A 189 14.70 4.50 23.99
C GLN A 189 13.23 4.53 24.40
N GLY A 190 12.29 4.50 23.43
CA GLY A 190 10.86 4.47 23.67
C GLY A 190 10.32 5.75 24.30
N ILE A 191 10.89 6.92 24.00
CA ILE A 191 10.48 8.23 24.50
C ILE A 191 9.98 9.08 23.34
N TYR A 192 8.74 9.59 23.46
CA TYR A 192 8.01 10.23 22.39
C TYR A 192 7.46 11.59 22.79
N SER A 193 7.41 12.51 21.84
CA SER A 193 6.77 13.83 22.02
C SER A 193 5.25 13.73 21.91
N ASP A 194 4.53 14.77 22.29
CA ASP A 194 3.07 14.83 22.12
C ASP A 194 2.63 14.70 20.65
N TRP A 195 3.47 15.08 19.71
CA TRP A 195 3.21 14.96 18.27
C TRP A 195 3.01 13.51 17.81
N SER A 196 3.71 12.56 18.43
CA SER A 196 3.55 11.13 18.12
C SER A 196 2.18 10.57 18.52
N PHE A 197 1.38 11.30 19.32
CA PHE A 197 0.07 10.87 19.82
C PHE A 197 -1.12 11.58 19.16
N ARG A 198 -0.92 12.34 18.08
CA ARG A 198 -1.94 13.19 17.47
C ARG A 198 -3.22 12.48 17.02
N THR A 199 -3.18 11.16 16.83
CA THR A 199 -4.34 10.32 16.51
C THR A 199 -4.65 9.28 17.60
N THR A 200 -3.87 9.27 18.69
CA THR A 200 -4.03 8.29 19.78
C THR A 200 -5.06 8.78 20.80
N THR A 201 -5.96 7.90 21.22
CA THR A 201 -6.93 8.26 22.26
C THR A 201 -6.26 8.45 23.61
N PRO A 202 -6.80 9.34 24.50
CA PRO A 202 -6.25 9.56 25.83
C PRO A 202 -6.16 8.28 26.67
N GLU A 203 -7.11 7.36 26.47
CA GLU A 203 -7.17 6.08 27.22
C GLU A 203 -5.95 5.21 26.91
N ILE A 204 -5.60 5.05 25.62
CA ILE A 204 -4.42 4.29 25.18
C ILE A 204 -3.15 4.97 25.67
N LYS A 205 -3.05 6.29 25.49
CA LYS A 205 -1.88 7.05 25.95
C LYS A 205 -1.66 6.91 27.45
N ASN A 206 -2.70 7.07 28.27
CA ASN A 206 -2.61 6.96 29.72
C ASN A 206 -2.34 5.53 30.19
N ARG A 207 -2.79 4.51 29.45
CA ARG A 207 -2.59 3.09 29.80
C ARG A 207 -1.17 2.63 29.54
N TYR A 208 -0.60 2.99 28.39
CA TYR A 208 0.66 2.43 27.89
C TYR A 208 1.85 3.38 27.93
N PHE A 209 1.68 4.62 28.39
CA PHE A 209 2.77 5.59 28.48
C PHE A 209 2.77 6.29 29.83
N ARG A 210 3.97 6.71 30.25
CA ARG A 210 4.19 7.46 31.48
C ARG A 210 4.90 8.77 31.17
N SER A 211 4.55 9.83 31.87
CA SER A 211 5.20 11.13 31.75
C SER A 211 6.71 11.01 32.03
N HIS A 212 7.52 11.60 31.19
CA HIS A 212 8.98 11.61 31.28
C HIS A 212 9.48 13.05 31.03
N LYS A 213 10.68 13.40 31.48
CA LYS A 213 11.26 14.75 31.32
C LYS A 213 11.33 15.23 29.86
N GLN A 214 11.49 14.30 28.92
CA GLN A 214 11.62 14.55 27.48
C GLN A 214 10.35 14.20 26.69
N GLY A 215 9.22 13.97 27.36
CA GLY A 215 7.95 13.58 26.71
C GLY A 215 7.26 12.43 27.41
N TRP A 216 6.95 11.37 26.69
CA TRP A 216 6.21 10.21 27.15
C TRP A 216 7.00 8.94 26.92
N LYS A 217 7.28 8.19 27.96
CA LYS A 217 7.98 6.92 27.86
C LYS A 217 6.98 5.77 27.80
N ILE A 218 7.21 4.85 26.87
CA ILE A 218 6.38 3.64 26.73
C ILE A 218 6.54 2.73 27.95
N ASP A 219 5.47 1.99 28.25
CA ASP A 219 5.44 1.01 29.34
C ASP A 219 6.52 -0.07 29.10
N PRO A 220 7.32 -0.43 30.13
CA PRO A 220 8.37 -1.43 30.00
C PRO A 220 7.89 -2.80 29.51
N ALA A 221 6.65 -3.20 29.84
CA ALA A 221 6.09 -4.48 29.41
C ALA A 221 5.82 -4.48 27.90
N ILE A 222 5.39 -3.33 27.33
CA ILE A 222 5.21 -3.17 25.88
C ILE A 222 6.58 -3.05 25.20
N GLN A 223 7.51 -2.29 25.80
CA GLN A 223 8.86 -2.13 25.28
C GLN A 223 9.59 -3.48 25.13
N ALA A 224 9.43 -4.38 26.10
CA ALA A 224 10.03 -5.70 26.08
C ALA A 224 9.45 -6.65 25.00
N MET A 225 8.28 -6.35 24.43
CA MET A 225 7.69 -7.14 23.35
C MET A 225 8.29 -6.87 21.99
N VAL A 226 9.06 -5.78 21.83
CA VAL A 226 9.55 -5.34 20.52
C VAL A 226 11.08 -5.39 20.50
N THR A 227 11.61 -6.03 19.47
CA THR A 227 13.05 -6.03 19.15
C THR A 227 13.31 -5.08 17.99
N PHE A 228 14.24 -4.16 18.14
CA PHE A 228 14.65 -3.23 17.08
C PHE A 228 16.06 -3.52 16.61
N GLN A 229 16.24 -3.56 15.28
CA GLN A 229 17.56 -3.70 14.66
C GLN A 229 17.66 -2.91 13.35
N PRO A 230 18.87 -2.46 12.97
CA PRO A 230 19.09 -1.92 11.64
C PRO A 230 18.78 -2.95 10.56
N GLY A 231 18.23 -2.49 9.42
CA GLY A 231 17.94 -3.38 8.27
C GLY A 231 17.86 -2.59 6.97
N ASN A 232 18.45 -3.14 5.91
CA ASN A 232 18.38 -2.61 4.56
C ASN A 232 17.56 -3.57 3.68
N LEU A 233 16.35 -3.19 3.32
CA LEU A 233 15.43 -4.03 2.53
C LEU A 233 16.01 -4.42 1.16
N MET A 234 16.93 -3.60 0.61
CA MET A 234 17.58 -3.90 -0.67
C MET A 234 18.77 -4.86 -0.51
N GLN A 235 19.66 -4.57 0.41
CA GLN A 235 20.94 -5.26 0.53
C GLN A 235 20.86 -6.57 1.33
N ASP A 236 20.05 -6.58 2.40
CA ASP A 236 19.98 -7.73 3.29
C ASP A 236 19.26 -8.89 2.61
N ASN A 237 19.72 -10.10 2.89
CA ASN A 237 19.08 -11.31 2.39
C ASN A 237 17.97 -11.74 3.34
N TYR A 238 16.76 -11.83 2.81
CA TYR A 238 15.59 -12.32 3.52
C TYR A 238 14.98 -13.51 2.76
N PRO A 239 14.53 -14.60 3.42
CA PRO A 239 14.60 -14.85 4.87
C PRO A 239 16.02 -15.07 5.39
N ALA A 240 16.25 -14.66 6.66
CA ALA A 240 17.55 -14.77 7.34
C ALA A 240 17.38 -15.52 8.68
N TYR A 241 17.56 -16.82 8.68
CA TYR A 241 17.34 -17.66 9.86
C TYR A 241 18.29 -17.33 11.01
N ALA A 242 19.52 -16.97 10.72
CA ALA A 242 20.50 -16.61 11.75
C ALA A 242 20.15 -15.33 12.54
N SER A 243 19.40 -14.40 11.94
CA SER A 243 18.96 -13.15 12.57
C SER A 243 17.48 -13.15 12.94
N SER A 244 16.82 -14.31 12.93
CA SER A 244 15.40 -14.46 13.22
C SER A 244 14.45 -13.69 12.28
N ILE A 245 14.89 -13.34 11.07
CA ILE A 245 14.07 -12.67 10.05
C ILE A 245 13.52 -13.72 9.07
N HIS A 246 12.56 -14.49 9.55
CA HIS A 246 11.92 -15.58 8.78
C HIS A 246 10.58 -15.95 9.39
N ASP A 247 9.73 -16.63 8.63
CA ASP A 247 8.46 -17.24 9.06
C ASP A 247 7.53 -16.27 9.80
N PHE A 248 7.37 -15.07 9.27
CA PHE A 248 6.45 -14.09 9.83
C PHE A 248 5.00 -14.41 9.49
N ASP A 249 4.13 -14.17 10.43
CA ASP A 249 2.68 -14.26 10.25
C ASP A 249 2.10 -12.99 9.65
N LEU A 250 2.74 -11.84 9.96
CA LEU A 250 2.40 -10.54 9.42
C LEU A 250 3.68 -9.73 9.17
N ILE A 251 3.80 -9.17 7.98
CA ILE A 251 4.77 -8.13 7.65
C ILE A 251 3.99 -6.83 7.38
N ILE A 252 4.37 -5.74 8.02
CA ILE A 252 3.87 -4.40 7.74
C ILE A 252 5.00 -3.58 7.16
N CYS A 253 4.79 -2.99 5.97
CA CYS A 253 5.74 -2.10 5.30
C CYS A 253 4.95 -0.94 4.70
N ARG A 254 4.75 0.14 5.47
CA ARG A 254 3.87 1.24 5.11
C ARG A 254 4.64 2.56 4.98
N ASN A 255 4.33 3.31 3.93
CA ASN A 255 4.98 4.60 3.63
C ASN A 255 6.50 4.48 3.41
N VAL A 256 6.93 3.34 2.88
CA VAL A 256 8.34 2.99 2.61
C VAL A 256 8.57 2.85 1.11
N PHE A 257 7.70 2.15 0.40
CA PHE A 257 7.83 1.94 -1.05
C PHE A 257 7.72 3.22 -1.88
N ILE A 258 7.15 4.29 -1.32
CA ILE A 258 7.11 5.62 -1.96
C ILE A 258 8.49 6.19 -2.30
N TYR A 259 9.55 5.66 -1.68
CA TYR A 259 10.94 6.05 -1.88
C TYR A 259 11.69 5.15 -2.87
N PHE A 260 11.13 4.01 -3.27
CA PHE A 260 11.78 3.01 -4.09
C PHE A 260 11.36 3.10 -5.55
N ASP A 261 12.22 2.65 -6.46
CA ASP A 261 11.83 2.44 -7.84
C ASP A 261 11.05 1.12 -8.03
N PHE A 262 10.47 0.96 -9.21
CA PHE A 262 9.63 -0.18 -9.55
C PHE A 262 10.35 -1.53 -9.39
N ASN A 263 11.62 -1.63 -9.78
CA ASN A 263 12.39 -2.87 -9.71
C ASN A 263 12.80 -3.20 -8.29
N ALA A 264 13.18 -2.20 -7.49
CA ALA A 264 13.49 -2.34 -6.08
C ALA A 264 12.28 -2.87 -5.30
N ILE A 265 11.08 -2.31 -5.56
CA ILE A 265 9.83 -2.78 -4.94
C ILE A 265 9.60 -4.25 -5.27
N ALA A 266 9.73 -4.66 -6.54
CA ALA A 266 9.53 -6.06 -6.96
C ALA A 266 10.49 -7.03 -6.23
N GLN A 267 11.76 -6.64 -6.05
CA GLN A 267 12.74 -7.44 -5.30
C GLN A 267 12.36 -7.57 -3.81
N ILE A 268 11.97 -6.46 -3.16
CA ILE A 268 11.57 -6.46 -1.75
C ILE A 268 10.31 -7.29 -1.54
N ILE A 269 9.31 -7.19 -2.42
CA ILE A 269 8.09 -8.00 -2.37
C ILE A 269 8.43 -9.50 -2.43
N SER A 270 9.34 -9.91 -3.32
CA SER A 270 9.79 -11.29 -3.42
C SER A 270 10.46 -11.77 -2.12
N LYS A 271 11.30 -10.95 -1.50
CA LYS A 271 11.91 -11.25 -0.20
C LYS A 271 10.85 -11.37 0.91
N PHE A 272 9.86 -10.48 0.96
CA PHE A 272 8.76 -10.54 1.92
C PHE A 272 7.92 -11.81 1.76
N TYR A 273 7.61 -12.18 0.50
CA TYR A 273 6.90 -13.43 0.24
C TYR A 273 7.64 -14.64 0.81
N CYS A 274 8.95 -14.72 0.59
CA CYS A 274 9.77 -15.80 1.13
C CYS A 274 9.87 -15.80 2.66
N SER A 275 9.76 -14.61 3.29
CA SER A 275 9.87 -14.42 4.74
C SER A 275 8.56 -14.64 5.51
N LEU A 276 7.41 -14.70 4.81
CA LEU A 276 6.11 -14.99 5.41
C LEU A 276 5.90 -16.49 5.58
N THR A 277 5.12 -16.90 6.58
CA THR A 277 4.57 -18.26 6.67
C THR A 277 3.49 -18.45 5.60
N PRO A 278 3.21 -19.70 5.17
CA PRO A 278 2.02 -19.98 4.37
C PRO A 278 0.76 -19.46 5.06
N GLY A 279 -0.05 -18.67 4.34
CA GLY A 279 -1.21 -17.98 4.88
C GLY A 279 -0.88 -16.72 5.68
N GLY A 280 0.36 -16.30 5.79
CA GLY A 280 0.78 -15.04 6.40
C GLY A 280 0.41 -13.82 5.53
N PHE A 281 0.38 -12.64 6.14
CA PHE A 281 -0.10 -11.41 5.51
C PHE A 281 1.02 -10.40 5.33
N LEU A 282 1.00 -9.68 4.19
CA LEU A 282 1.73 -8.44 3.97
C LEU A 282 0.72 -7.28 3.92
N LEU A 283 0.93 -6.25 4.74
CA LEU A 283 0.18 -5.00 4.74
C LEU A 283 1.10 -3.85 4.35
N THR A 284 0.72 -3.09 3.32
CA THR A 284 1.48 -1.92 2.83
C THR A 284 0.64 -0.65 2.95
N GLY A 285 1.23 0.49 2.65
CA GLY A 285 0.45 1.71 2.40
C GLY A 285 -0.47 1.50 1.20
N HIS A 286 -1.61 2.18 1.22
CA HIS A 286 -2.74 1.88 0.33
C HIS A 286 -2.43 1.81 -1.19
N THR A 287 -1.52 2.64 -1.73
CA THR A 287 -1.19 2.67 -3.17
C THR A 287 0.24 2.26 -3.49
N GLU A 288 0.99 1.81 -2.50
CA GLU A 288 2.43 1.61 -2.66
C GLU A 288 2.79 0.46 -3.62
N LEU A 289 1.88 -0.50 -3.81
CA LEU A 289 2.06 -1.61 -4.74
C LEU A 289 1.26 -1.44 -6.05
N HIS A 290 0.73 -0.23 -6.32
CA HIS A 290 0.04 0.03 -7.57
C HIS A 290 0.95 -0.22 -8.79
N GLY A 291 0.46 -1.01 -9.75
CA GLY A 291 1.20 -1.36 -10.96
C GLY A 291 2.27 -2.44 -10.77
N GLN A 292 2.54 -2.89 -9.54
CA GLN A 292 3.48 -3.97 -9.28
C GLN A 292 2.86 -5.34 -9.60
N LYS A 293 3.69 -6.27 -10.09
CA LYS A 293 3.32 -7.68 -10.17
C LYS A 293 3.36 -8.26 -8.76
N ILE A 294 2.19 -8.44 -8.18
CA ILE A 294 2.03 -8.96 -6.81
C ILE A 294 1.85 -10.48 -6.76
N GLU A 295 1.93 -11.16 -7.90
CA GLU A 295 2.08 -12.61 -7.93
C GLU A 295 3.40 -13.01 -7.21
N PRO A 296 3.39 -13.91 -6.30
CA PRO A 296 2.43 -14.99 -6.04
C PRO A 296 1.46 -14.75 -4.86
N PHE A 297 1.21 -13.53 -4.43
CA PHE A 297 0.27 -13.25 -3.36
C PHE A 297 -1.19 -13.39 -3.79
N GLN A 298 -2.06 -13.83 -2.88
CA GLN A 298 -3.50 -13.66 -2.98
C GLN A 298 -3.88 -12.31 -2.38
N VAL A 299 -4.56 -11.46 -3.16
CA VAL A 299 -5.06 -10.17 -2.66
C VAL A 299 -6.37 -10.39 -1.93
N LYS A 300 -6.44 -9.96 -0.67
CA LYS A 300 -7.67 -9.85 0.12
C LYS A 300 -8.06 -8.39 0.24
N ASN A 301 -9.25 -8.06 -0.19
CA ASN A 301 -9.76 -6.69 -0.11
C ASN A 301 -10.68 -6.52 1.09
N PHE A 302 -10.39 -5.52 1.89
CA PHE A 302 -11.20 -5.09 3.02
C PHE A 302 -11.64 -3.64 2.80
N PRO A 303 -12.76 -3.20 3.40
CA PRO A 303 -13.18 -1.80 3.27
C PRO A 303 -12.09 -0.78 3.65
N GLN A 304 -11.19 -1.18 4.57
CA GLN A 304 -10.12 -0.34 5.07
C GLN A 304 -8.84 -0.40 4.24
N SER A 305 -8.52 -1.54 3.59
CA SER A 305 -7.26 -1.71 2.84
C SER A 305 -7.22 -3.01 2.06
N ALA A 306 -6.40 -3.06 1.02
CA ALA A 306 -5.96 -4.31 0.42
C ALA A 306 -4.84 -4.93 1.26
N VAL A 307 -4.86 -6.25 1.41
CA VAL A 307 -3.89 -7.06 2.13
C VAL A 307 -3.43 -8.20 1.25
N TYR A 308 -2.16 -8.51 1.27
CA TYR A 308 -1.54 -9.51 0.41
C TYR A 308 -1.24 -10.75 1.23
N GLN A 309 -1.88 -11.88 0.92
CA GLN A 309 -1.72 -13.12 1.66
C GLN A 309 -0.82 -14.10 0.89
N ARG A 310 0.18 -14.68 1.55
CA ARG A 310 0.92 -15.83 1.00
C ARG A 310 -0.01 -17.03 0.94
N HIS A 311 -0.04 -17.75 -0.21
CA HIS A 311 -0.88 -18.93 -0.36
C HIS A 311 -0.68 -19.94 0.78
N SER A 312 -1.78 -20.51 1.27
CA SER A 312 -1.75 -21.59 2.25
C SER A 312 -1.62 -22.93 1.53
N LEU A 313 -0.74 -23.80 2.01
CA LEU A 313 -0.59 -25.15 1.48
C LEU A 313 -1.88 -25.99 1.54
N LEU A 314 -2.79 -25.64 2.46
CA LEU A 314 -4.11 -26.29 2.58
C LEU A 314 -5.02 -26.02 1.38
N ASN A 315 -4.91 -24.85 0.73
CA ASN A 315 -5.67 -24.53 -0.48
C ASN A 315 -5.18 -25.29 -1.72
N GLU A 316 -3.91 -25.65 -1.79
CA GLU A 316 -3.38 -26.47 -2.89
C GLU A 316 -3.86 -27.92 -2.76
N GLN A 317 -3.89 -28.48 -1.55
CA GLN A 317 -4.40 -29.83 -1.32
C GLN A 317 -5.91 -29.93 -1.58
N SER A 318 -6.69 -28.89 -1.24
CA SER A 318 -8.13 -28.84 -1.55
C SER A 318 -8.40 -28.71 -3.05
N LYS A 319 -7.55 -28.02 -3.81
CA LYS A 319 -7.65 -28.00 -5.28
C LYS A 319 -7.30 -29.36 -5.90
N VAL A 320 -6.33 -30.08 -5.36
CA VAL A 320 -5.97 -31.44 -5.83
C VAL A 320 -7.04 -32.46 -5.43
N LEU A 321 -7.64 -32.36 -4.23
CA LEU A 321 -8.73 -33.26 -3.81
C LEU A 321 -10.03 -33.03 -4.60
N ASN A 322 -10.33 -31.81 -5.02
CA ASN A 322 -11.51 -31.49 -5.84
C ASN A 322 -11.34 -31.85 -7.32
N THR A 323 -10.13 -32.24 -7.76
CA THR A 323 -9.87 -32.78 -9.10
C THR A 323 -9.89 -34.32 -9.15
N ILE A 324 -10.04 -34.98 -8.02
CA ILE A 324 -10.29 -36.43 -7.99
C ILE A 324 -11.80 -36.63 -7.87
N THR A 325 -12.47 -36.66 -9.01
CA THR A 325 -13.84 -37.16 -9.13
C THR A 325 -13.89 -38.59 -8.61
N PRO A 326 -14.88 -39.01 -7.82
CA PRO A 326 -15.07 -40.39 -7.45
C PRO A 326 -15.73 -41.15 -8.62
N ALA A 327 -14.90 -41.66 -9.50
CA ALA A 327 -15.33 -42.57 -10.55
C ALA A 327 -14.35 -43.71 -10.66
N ALA A 328 -14.40 -44.63 -9.71
CA ALA A 328 -13.90 -45.98 -9.87
C ALA A 328 -14.37 -46.89 -8.71
N ILE A 329 -15.66 -47.12 -8.56
CA ILE A 329 -16.20 -48.35 -8.02
C ILE A 329 -17.58 -48.53 -8.68
N GLU A 330 -17.62 -49.24 -9.80
CA GLU A 330 -18.62 -50.27 -10.07
C GLU A 330 -18.23 -51.07 -11.30
N SER A 331 -18.30 -52.35 -11.08
CA SER A 331 -17.94 -53.46 -11.91
C SER A 331 -18.66 -53.60 -13.23
N ARG A 332 -17.91 -54.08 -14.23
CA ARG A 332 -18.26 -55.02 -15.29
C ARG A 332 -19.76 -55.22 -15.59
N GLU A 333 -20.14 -54.91 -16.81
CA GLU A 333 -20.62 -55.89 -17.77
C GLU A 333 -21.10 -55.28 -19.10
N SER A 334 -20.77 -56.01 -20.17
CA SER A 334 -21.33 -56.09 -21.51
C SER A 334 -20.97 -55.04 -22.58
N GLU A 335 -20.27 -55.62 -23.54
CA GLU A 335 -20.08 -55.22 -24.94
C GLU A 335 -21.35 -54.70 -25.59
N ILE A 336 -21.26 -53.62 -26.38
CA ILE A 336 -21.86 -53.51 -27.72
C ILE A 336 -21.17 -52.37 -28.48
N SER A 337 -20.70 -52.77 -29.65
CA SER A 337 -20.20 -52.05 -30.84
C SER A 337 -20.38 -50.56 -31.00
N SER A 338 -19.26 -49.96 -31.51
CA SER A 338 -19.12 -48.64 -32.15
C SER A 338 -20.14 -48.30 -33.22
N PRO A 339 -20.37 -47.01 -33.47
CA PRO A 339 -19.76 -46.42 -34.65
C PRO A 339 -19.04 -45.08 -34.38
N SER A 340 -18.00 -44.89 -35.14
CA SER A 340 -17.15 -43.75 -35.32
C SER A 340 -17.93 -42.44 -35.52
N LEU A 341 -17.60 -41.41 -34.72
CA LEU A 341 -17.92 -40.01 -35.01
C LEU A 341 -16.64 -39.24 -35.33
N PRO A 342 -16.71 -38.29 -36.24
CA PRO A 342 -15.52 -37.63 -36.78
C PRO A 342 -14.93 -36.62 -35.81
N SER A 343 -13.59 -36.57 -35.83
CA SER A 343 -12.76 -35.53 -35.23
C SER A 343 -13.23 -34.15 -35.68
N LEU A 344 -13.85 -33.40 -34.76
CA LEU A 344 -14.04 -31.96 -34.91
C LEU A 344 -12.84 -31.24 -34.31
N GLU A 345 -11.86 -30.95 -35.17
CA GLU A 345 -10.96 -29.84 -35.01
C GLU A 345 -11.81 -28.57 -35.12
N THR A 346 -12.09 -27.90 -34.00
CA THR A 346 -12.40 -26.48 -33.99
C THR A 346 -11.85 -25.90 -32.71
N GLY A 347 -10.62 -25.40 -32.78
CA GLY A 347 -10.17 -24.33 -31.90
C GLY A 347 -11.07 -23.12 -32.16
N PHE A 348 -12.23 -23.06 -31.51
CA PHE A 348 -13.03 -21.83 -31.46
C PHE A 348 -12.18 -20.78 -30.72
N ASP A 349 -11.89 -19.70 -31.43
CA ASP A 349 -11.18 -18.53 -30.92
C ASP A 349 -12.06 -17.85 -29.87
N ILE A 350 -11.96 -18.32 -28.59
CA ILE A 350 -12.73 -17.83 -27.46
C ILE A 350 -12.53 -16.31 -27.32
N SER A 351 -11.35 -15.82 -27.67
CA SER A 351 -10.97 -14.40 -27.61
C SER A 351 -11.79 -13.55 -28.59
N ALA A 352 -11.97 -13.99 -29.83
CA ALA A 352 -12.75 -13.24 -30.82
C ALA A 352 -14.24 -13.22 -30.47
N ASN A 353 -14.78 -14.30 -29.92
CA ASN A 353 -16.18 -14.39 -29.51
C ASN A 353 -16.48 -13.52 -28.27
N THR A 354 -15.59 -13.49 -27.27
CA THR A 354 -15.75 -12.62 -26.09
C THR A 354 -15.68 -11.15 -26.42
N GLN A 355 -14.82 -10.74 -27.34
CA GLN A 355 -14.72 -9.35 -27.78
C GLN A 355 -16.00 -8.91 -28.53
N THR A 356 -16.54 -9.75 -29.40
CA THR A 356 -17.78 -9.46 -30.13
C THR A 356 -18.98 -9.31 -29.18
N LEU A 357 -19.10 -10.18 -28.17
CA LEU A 357 -20.13 -10.09 -27.14
C LEU A 357 -19.98 -8.81 -26.31
N LEU A 358 -18.74 -8.44 -25.95
CA LEU A 358 -18.47 -7.22 -25.22
C LEU A 358 -18.88 -5.96 -25.99
N ASP A 359 -18.56 -5.91 -27.27
CA ASP A 359 -18.91 -4.78 -28.14
C ASP A 359 -20.44 -4.70 -28.35
N THR A 360 -21.10 -5.85 -28.49
CA THR A 360 -22.57 -5.93 -28.54
C THR A 360 -23.23 -5.45 -27.25
N ALA A 361 -22.68 -5.81 -26.08
CA ALA A 361 -23.19 -5.34 -24.80
C ALA A 361 -23.05 -3.81 -24.65
N LYS A 362 -21.92 -3.23 -25.09
CA LYS A 362 -21.73 -1.77 -25.11
C LYS A 362 -22.70 -1.06 -26.03
N GLU A 363 -22.95 -1.62 -27.23
CA GLU A 363 -23.96 -1.07 -28.14
C GLU A 363 -25.37 -1.13 -27.56
N SER A 364 -25.72 -2.22 -26.88
CA SER A 364 -27.00 -2.37 -26.21
C SER A 364 -27.15 -1.38 -25.04
N LEU A 365 -26.07 -1.09 -24.32
CA LEU A 365 -26.07 -0.09 -23.26
C LEU A 365 -26.36 1.32 -23.82
N ILE A 366 -25.72 1.69 -24.93
CA ILE A 366 -25.96 2.97 -25.62
C ILE A 366 -27.42 3.08 -26.09
N LYS A 367 -28.06 1.96 -26.46
CA LYS A 367 -29.46 1.88 -26.88
C LYS A 367 -30.42 1.78 -25.70
N GLU A 368 -29.96 1.87 -24.47
CA GLU A 368 -30.74 1.72 -23.24
C GLU A 368 -31.45 0.36 -23.10
N ALA A 369 -30.96 -0.65 -23.84
CA ALA A 369 -31.52 -2.01 -23.81
C ALA A 369 -30.91 -2.82 -22.64
N TYR A 370 -31.14 -2.38 -21.39
CA TYR A 370 -30.47 -2.88 -20.18
C TYR A 370 -30.68 -4.38 -19.95
N ALA A 371 -31.84 -4.94 -20.29
CA ALA A 371 -32.10 -6.38 -20.19
C ALA A 371 -31.16 -7.19 -21.10
N ASP A 372 -30.92 -6.71 -22.32
CA ASP A 372 -30.00 -7.36 -23.26
C ASP A 372 -28.54 -7.27 -22.76
N VAL A 373 -28.17 -6.13 -22.19
CA VAL A 373 -26.84 -5.95 -21.59
C VAL A 373 -26.60 -6.96 -20.47
N ILE A 374 -27.56 -7.15 -19.58
CA ILE A 374 -27.47 -8.12 -18.47
C ILE A 374 -27.30 -9.53 -19.02
N GLN A 375 -28.14 -9.92 -20.01
CA GLN A 375 -28.07 -11.25 -20.60
C GLN A 375 -26.74 -11.53 -21.31
N ILE A 376 -26.21 -10.54 -22.04
CA ILE A 376 -24.89 -10.67 -22.72
C ILE A 376 -23.76 -10.71 -21.69
N ALA A 377 -23.84 -9.91 -20.63
CA ALA A 377 -22.85 -9.92 -19.56
C ALA A 377 -22.83 -11.27 -18.81
N GLU A 378 -23.99 -11.88 -18.55
CA GLU A 378 -24.09 -13.22 -17.99
C GLU A 378 -23.45 -14.28 -18.91
N GLN A 379 -23.65 -14.18 -20.23
CA GLN A 379 -22.99 -15.08 -21.19
C GLN A 379 -21.46 -14.89 -21.16
N LEU A 380 -20.97 -13.65 -21.09
CA LEU A 380 -19.54 -13.36 -20.96
C LEU A 380 -18.95 -13.94 -19.67
N ILE A 381 -19.67 -13.80 -18.56
CA ILE A 381 -19.25 -14.33 -17.24
C ILE A 381 -19.29 -15.88 -17.25
N ALA A 382 -20.24 -16.49 -17.95
CA ALA A 382 -20.27 -17.94 -18.11
C ALA A 382 -19.09 -18.49 -18.93
N LEU A 383 -18.63 -17.73 -19.95
CA LEU A 383 -17.46 -18.06 -20.73
C LEU A 383 -16.14 -17.75 -19.99
N VAL A 384 -16.08 -16.61 -19.31
CA VAL A 384 -14.91 -16.11 -18.57
C VAL A 384 -15.37 -15.60 -17.20
N PRO A 385 -15.33 -16.43 -16.14
CA PRO A 385 -15.87 -16.08 -14.82
C PRO A 385 -15.23 -14.85 -14.15
N GLN A 386 -14.03 -14.45 -14.57
CA GLN A 386 -13.32 -13.26 -14.06
C GLN A 386 -13.27 -12.15 -15.12
N HIS A 387 -14.33 -11.96 -15.89
CA HIS A 387 -14.38 -10.91 -16.91
C HIS A 387 -14.79 -9.57 -16.30
N PHE A 388 -13.83 -8.75 -15.93
CA PHE A 388 -14.01 -7.45 -15.26
C PHE A 388 -15.05 -6.56 -15.95
N GLN A 389 -14.89 -6.32 -17.27
CA GLN A 389 -15.79 -5.42 -18.02
C GLN A 389 -17.24 -5.94 -18.10
N ALA A 390 -17.45 -7.26 -18.07
CA ALA A 390 -18.81 -7.81 -18.05
C ALA A 390 -19.52 -7.46 -16.75
N TYR A 391 -18.84 -7.54 -15.60
CA TYR A 391 -19.41 -7.11 -14.33
C TYR A 391 -19.67 -5.61 -14.27
N CYS A 392 -18.80 -4.77 -14.86
CA CYS A 392 -19.02 -3.32 -14.94
C CYS A 392 -20.26 -2.98 -15.76
N LEU A 393 -20.41 -3.57 -16.95
CA LEU A 393 -21.57 -3.36 -17.81
C LEU A 393 -22.87 -3.86 -17.15
N MET A 394 -22.81 -5.01 -16.48
CA MET A 394 -23.95 -5.56 -15.74
C MET A 394 -24.34 -4.64 -14.57
N ALA A 395 -23.35 -4.10 -13.84
CA ALA A 395 -23.58 -3.15 -12.76
C ALA A 395 -24.26 -1.87 -13.25
N GLU A 396 -23.76 -1.30 -14.36
CA GLU A 396 -24.32 -0.10 -14.98
C GLU A 396 -25.74 -0.34 -15.50
N ALA A 397 -26.01 -1.48 -16.12
CA ALA A 397 -27.33 -1.85 -16.57
C ALA A 397 -28.33 -2.00 -15.42
N TYR A 398 -27.95 -2.67 -14.31
CA TYR A 398 -28.80 -2.79 -13.13
C TYR A 398 -29.04 -1.44 -12.45
N ALA A 399 -28.02 -0.56 -12.36
CA ALA A 399 -28.19 0.77 -11.78
C ALA A 399 -29.19 1.61 -12.58
N ASN A 400 -29.08 1.62 -13.92
CA ASN A 400 -30.00 2.32 -14.80
C ASN A 400 -31.41 1.69 -14.78
N PHE A 401 -31.54 0.39 -14.51
CA PHE A 401 -32.81 -0.29 -14.31
C PHE A 401 -33.45 -0.01 -12.95
N GLY A 402 -32.68 0.61 -12.01
CA GLY A 402 -33.12 0.92 -10.64
C GLY A 402 -32.94 -0.24 -9.65
N ASP A 403 -32.34 -1.36 -10.06
CA ASP A 403 -32.00 -2.45 -9.14
C ASP A 403 -30.62 -2.22 -8.52
N TYR A 404 -30.59 -1.30 -7.57
CA TYR A 404 -29.36 -0.92 -6.88
C TYR A 404 -28.72 -2.07 -6.07
N SER A 405 -29.52 -3.06 -5.67
CA SER A 405 -29.00 -4.24 -4.96
C SER A 405 -28.12 -5.09 -5.87
N GLN A 406 -28.60 -5.41 -7.06
CA GLN A 406 -27.86 -6.18 -8.06
C GLN A 406 -26.67 -5.37 -8.61
N ALA A 407 -26.86 -4.05 -8.81
CA ALA A 407 -25.78 -3.15 -9.23
C ALA A 407 -24.64 -3.14 -8.22
N ASN A 408 -24.92 -3.01 -6.92
CA ASN A 408 -23.92 -3.08 -5.85
C ASN A 408 -23.19 -4.42 -5.83
N GLN A 409 -23.92 -5.54 -6.00
CA GLN A 409 -23.31 -6.87 -6.06
C GLN A 409 -22.37 -7.02 -7.25
N ALA A 410 -22.79 -6.56 -8.44
CA ALA A 410 -21.96 -6.62 -9.64
C ALA A 410 -20.72 -5.72 -9.51
N CYS A 411 -20.83 -4.51 -8.94
CA CYS A 411 -19.69 -3.67 -8.61
C CYS A 411 -18.70 -4.37 -7.66
N GLN A 412 -19.20 -5.07 -6.64
CA GLN A 412 -18.36 -5.82 -5.72
C GLN A 412 -17.62 -6.96 -6.42
N GLN A 413 -18.29 -7.66 -7.35
CA GLN A 413 -17.64 -8.69 -8.17
C GLN A 413 -16.55 -8.10 -9.08
N ALA A 414 -16.84 -6.96 -9.74
CA ALA A 414 -15.83 -6.24 -10.51
C ALA A 414 -14.62 -5.85 -9.64
N LEU A 415 -14.85 -5.33 -8.44
CA LEU A 415 -13.79 -4.95 -7.49
C LEU A 415 -13.05 -6.15 -6.88
N GLN A 416 -13.63 -7.35 -6.89
CA GLN A 416 -12.88 -8.57 -6.55
C GLN A 416 -11.88 -8.95 -7.65
N ILE A 417 -12.18 -8.60 -8.90
CA ILE A 417 -11.31 -8.87 -10.05
C ILE A 417 -10.24 -7.78 -10.18
N ASP A 418 -10.65 -6.51 -10.15
CA ASP A 418 -9.74 -5.35 -10.14
C ASP A 418 -10.10 -4.36 -9.02
N PRO A 419 -9.45 -4.47 -7.85
CA PRO A 419 -9.72 -3.63 -6.69
C PRO A 419 -9.30 -2.16 -6.87
N LEU A 420 -8.54 -1.85 -7.91
CA LEU A 420 -8.00 -0.52 -8.17
C LEU A 420 -8.75 0.20 -9.29
N ALA A 421 -9.67 -0.49 -9.94
CA ALA A 421 -10.53 0.12 -10.94
C ALA A 421 -11.40 1.21 -10.30
N ILE A 422 -11.47 2.35 -10.94
CA ILE A 422 -12.23 3.51 -10.44
C ILE A 422 -13.69 3.49 -10.89
N GLU A 423 -14.01 2.84 -12.01
CA GLU A 423 -15.33 2.80 -12.60
C GLU A 423 -16.40 2.20 -11.65
N PRO A 424 -16.18 1.06 -10.98
CA PRO A 424 -17.14 0.54 -10.02
C PRO A 424 -17.34 1.44 -8.81
N TYR A 425 -16.28 2.14 -8.34
CA TYR A 425 -16.43 3.10 -7.24
C TYR A 425 -17.23 4.34 -7.63
N HIS A 426 -17.13 4.82 -8.87
CA HIS A 426 -17.98 5.91 -9.37
C HIS A 426 -19.45 5.48 -9.34
N LEU A 427 -19.78 4.32 -9.85
CA LEU A 427 -21.13 3.82 -9.85
C LEU A 427 -21.68 3.60 -8.43
N LEU A 428 -20.88 3.05 -7.52
CA LEU A 428 -21.22 2.90 -6.10
C LEU A 428 -21.47 4.26 -5.43
N ALA A 429 -20.68 5.29 -5.76
CA ALA A 429 -20.88 6.64 -5.24
C ALA A 429 -22.19 7.25 -5.73
N GLN A 430 -22.53 7.09 -7.02
CA GLN A 430 -23.77 7.56 -7.60
C GLN A 430 -25.00 6.84 -7.00
N ILE A 431 -24.94 5.51 -6.88
CA ILE A 431 -26.01 4.72 -6.24
C ILE A 431 -26.22 5.19 -4.79
N ALA A 432 -25.14 5.39 -4.03
CA ALA A 432 -25.21 5.85 -2.65
C ALA A 432 -25.83 7.27 -2.55
N GLU A 433 -25.52 8.18 -3.47
CA GLU A 433 -26.15 9.50 -3.53
C GLU A 433 -27.65 9.41 -3.81
N GLU A 434 -28.07 8.59 -4.76
CA GLU A 434 -29.48 8.41 -5.09
C GLU A 434 -30.28 7.76 -3.95
N GLN A 435 -29.63 6.87 -3.18
CA GLN A 435 -30.22 6.27 -1.99
C GLN A 435 -30.18 7.21 -0.77
N GLY A 436 -29.55 8.38 -0.88
CA GLY A 436 -29.39 9.34 0.21
C GLY A 436 -28.32 8.98 1.24
N GLU A 437 -27.51 7.97 0.96
CA GLU A 437 -26.43 7.47 1.81
C GLU A 437 -25.15 8.30 1.63
N ARG A 438 -25.19 9.57 2.05
CA ARG A 438 -24.10 10.54 1.82
C ARG A 438 -22.76 10.10 2.38
N ASP A 439 -22.74 9.40 3.52
CA ASP A 439 -21.49 8.93 4.11
C ASP A 439 -20.83 7.85 3.26
N SER A 440 -21.62 6.94 2.71
CA SER A 440 -21.16 5.92 1.75
C SER A 440 -20.63 6.58 0.47
N ALA A 441 -21.35 7.55 -0.10
CA ALA A 441 -20.92 8.29 -1.27
C ALA A 441 -19.58 9.00 -1.05
N LYS A 442 -19.42 9.72 0.08
CA LYS A 442 -18.15 10.36 0.44
C LYS A 442 -16.99 9.35 0.58
N LEU A 443 -17.27 8.15 1.10
CA LEU A 443 -16.27 7.10 1.23
C LEU A 443 -15.77 6.65 -0.14
N PHE A 444 -16.69 6.36 -1.07
CA PHE A 444 -16.34 5.93 -2.43
C PHE A 444 -15.62 7.05 -3.20
N LEU A 445 -16.08 8.28 -3.14
CA LEU A 445 -15.42 9.42 -3.79
C LEU A 445 -14.01 9.68 -3.24
N LYS A 446 -13.80 9.58 -1.93
CA LYS A 446 -12.47 9.63 -1.34
C LYS A 446 -11.58 8.48 -1.83
N ARG A 447 -12.17 7.30 -2.02
CA ARG A 447 -11.44 6.17 -2.60
C ARG A 447 -11.00 6.45 -4.03
N ILE A 448 -11.88 7.04 -4.85
CA ILE A 448 -11.53 7.46 -6.22
C ILE A 448 -10.42 8.51 -6.21
N ILE A 449 -10.55 9.58 -5.41
CA ILE A 449 -9.52 10.63 -5.29
C ILE A 449 -8.19 10.03 -4.83
N TYR A 450 -8.25 9.03 -3.98
CA TYR A 450 -7.08 8.33 -3.52
C TYR A 450 -6.42 7.50 -4.62
N LEU A 451 -7.20 6.79 -5.45
CA LEU A 451 -6.71 5.98 -6.58
C LEU A 451 -6.28 6.84 -7.77
N ALA A 452 -7.01 7.91 -8.02
CA ALA A 452 -6.79 8.88 -9.09
C ALA A 452 -6.84 10.30 -8.52
N PRO A 453 -5.74 10.82 -7.95
CA PRO A 453 -5.72 12.14 -7.30
C PRO A 453 -6.12 13.31 -8.20
N ASN A 454 -6.00 13.13 -9.52
CA ASN A 454 -6.37 14.12 -10.52
C ASN A 454 -7.80 13.93 -11.06
N SER A 455 -8.63 13.08 -10.46
CA SER A 455 -10.02 12.87 -10.87
C SER A 455 -10.85 14.13 -10.62
N VAL A 456 -11.14 14.87 -11.68
CA VAL A 456 -11.96 16.10 -11.65
C VAL A 456 -13.35 15.80 -11.13
N THR A 457 -14.00 14.77 -11.68
CA THR A 457 -15.37 14.35 -11.32
C THR A 457 -15.49 14.04 -9.83
N ALA A 458 -14.57 13.24 -9.28
CA ALA A 458 -14.64 12.87 -7.87
C ALA A 458 -14.45 14.06 -6.92
N HIS A 459 -13.61 15.04 -7.28
CA HIS A 459 -13.48 16.26 -6.49
C HIS A 459 -14.73 17.16 -6.59
N LEU A 460 -15.33 17.27 -7.79
CA LEU A 460 -16.59 18.01 -7.99
C LEU A 460 -17.71 17.45 -7.12
N GLU A 461 -17.95 16.14 -7.21
CA GLU A 461 -19.01 15.46 -6.46
C GLU A 461 -18.77 15.56 -4.95
N LEU A 462 -17.55 15.28 -4.49
CA LEU A 462 -17.21 15.36 -3.06
C LEU A 462 -17.34 16.79 -2.52
N GLY A 463 -16.92 17.80 -3.27
CA GLY A 463 -17.08 19.21 -2.91
C GLY A 463 -18.54 19.59 -2.76
N SER A 464 -19.39 19.17 -3.72
CA SER A 464 -20.83 19.40 -3.71
C SER A 464 -21.54 18.71 -2.54
N ILE A 465 -21.12 17.50 -2.17
CA ILE A 465 -21.68 16.80 -1.00
C ILE A 465 -21.35 17.58 0.28
N TYR A 466 -20.09 18.01 0.46
CA TYR A 466 -19.69 18.79 1.63
C TYR A 466 -20.44 20.14 1.75
N GLU A 467 -20.70 20.81 0.63
CA GLU A 467 -21.51 22.04 0.65
C GLU A 467 -22.95 21.76 1.09
N ARG A 468 -23.58 20.74 0.53
CA ARG A 468 -24.96 20.34 0.90
C ARG A 468 -25.08 19.90 2.37
N GLU A 469 -23.99 19.47 2.98
CA GLU A 469 -23.89 19.13 4.42
C GLU A 469 -23.58 20.36 5.30
N GLY A 470 -23.27 21.52 4.72
CA GLY A 470 -22.82 22.71 5.47
C GLY A 470 -21.41 22.55 6.04
N ASN A 471 -20.62 21.58 5.55
CA ASN A 471 -19.23 21.38 5.98
C ASN A 471 -18.28 22.27 5.15
N GLU A 472 -18.36 23.57 5.37
CA GLU A 472 -17.64 24.59 4.60
C GLU A 472 -16.11 24.36 4.57
N LYS A 473 -15.53 23.93 5.69
CA LYS A 473 -14.08 23.69 5.78
C LYS A 473 -13.61 22.59 4.83
N GLN A 474 -14.35 21.48 4.74
CA GLN A 474 -14.02 20.38 3.85
C GLN A 474 -14.36 20.71 2.40
N ALA A 475 -15.47 21.40 2.16
CA ALA A 475 -15.85 21.89 0.84
C ALA A 475 -14.76 22.79 0.26
N GLN A 476 -14.34 23.83 0.98
CA GLN A 476 -13.26 24.73 0.55
C GLN A 476 -11.94 24.00 0.28
N LYS A 477 -11.57 23.05 1.13
CA LYS A 477 -10.37 22.23 0.91
C LYS A 477 -10.46 21.46 -0.41
N THR A 478 -11.59 20.82 -0.66
CA THR A 478 -11.82 20.01 -1.87
C THR A 478 -11.83 20.88 -3.13
N TRP A 479 -12.50 22.05 -3.07
CA TRP A 479 -12.51 23.01 -4.18
C TRP A 479 -11.14 23.60 -4.51
N ARG A 480 -10.30 23.88 -3.51
CA ARG A 480 -8.91 24.33 -3.74
C ARG A 480 -8.07 23.25 -4.41
N SER A 481 -8.17 22.00 -3.94
CA SER A 481 -7.47 20.89 -4.59
C SER A 481 -7.92 20.70 -6.05
N LEU A 482 -9.23 20.85 -6.32
CA LEU A 482 -9.73 20.79 -7.69
C LEU A 482 -9.22 21.94 -8.55
N LEU A 483 -9.15 23.17 -8.00
CA LEU A 483 -8.61 24.31 -8.73
C LEU A 483 -7.15 24.08 -9.15
N GLU A 484 -6.31 23.56 -8.24
CA GLU A 484 -4.92 23.21 -8.54
C GLU A 484 -4.82 22.16 -9.66
N ILE A 485 -5.71 21.15 -9.68
CA ILE A 485 -5.77 20.14 -10.75
C ILE A 485 -6.12 20.82 -12.09
N LEU A 486 -7.17 21.64 -12.09
CA LEU A 486 -7.64 22.33 -13.28
C LEU A 486 -6.61 23.35 -13.83
N GLU A 487 -5.78 23.96 -12.99
CA GLU A 487 -4.71 24.86 -13.42
C GLU A 487 -3.62 24.16 -14.24
N ASN A 488 -3.43 22.89 -14.00
CA ASN A 488 -2.44 22.06 -14.73
C ASN A 488 -3.00 21.42 -16.00
N LEU A 489 -4.29 21.59 -16.31
CA LEU A 489 -4.94 21.04 -17.50
C LEU A 489 -5.03 22.10 -18.63
N PRO A 490 -4.98 21.68 -19.91
CA PRO A 490 -5.21 22.57 -21.04
C PRO A 490 -6.60 23.20 -20.98
N GLN A 491 -6.71 24.50 -21.26
CA GLN A 491 -7.97 25.25 -21.15
C GLN A 491 -9.13 24.73 -22.01
N GLN A 492 -8.83 24.03 -23.10
CA GLN A 492 -9.81 23.46 -24.02
C GLN A 492 -10.02 21.94 -23.82
N ALA A 493 -9.42 21.33 -22.79
CA ALA A 493 -9.69 19.95 -22.47
C ALA A 493 -11.16 19.82 -22.02
N ILE A 494 -11.87 18.86 -22.62
CA ILE A 494 -13.26 18.55 -22.29
C ILE A 494 -13.25 17.39 -21.31
N ASP A 495 -13.90 17.54 -20.16
CA ASP A 495 -14.14 16.44 -19.23
C ASP A 495 -15.12 15.46 -19.89
N SER A 496 -14.71 14.21 -20.01
CA SER A 496 -15.49 13.14 -20.66
C SER A 496 -16.82 12.83 -19.94
N HIS A 497 -16.95 13.13 -18.66
CA HIS A 497 -18.16 12.89 -17.88
C HIS A 497 -19.14 14.07 -17.92
N ASN A 498 -18.67 15.31 -17.81
CA ASN A 498 -19.53 16.48 -17.69
C ASN A 498 -19.71 17.28 -18.99
N GLN A 499 -18.99 16.93 -20.06
CA GLN A 499 -18.95 17.66 -21.33
C GLN A 499 -18.61 19.16 -21.19
N GLN A 500 -18.02 19.56 -20.05
CA GLN A 500 -17.63 20.92 -19.74
C GLN A 500 -16.14 21.15 -20.04
N THR A 501 -15.80 22.35 -20.50
CA THR A 501 -14.42 22.74 -20.69
C THR A 501 -13.72 23.02 -19.36
N THR A 502 -12.42 22.85 -19.32
CA THR A 502 -11.59 23.19 -18.15
C THR A 502 -11.83 24.67 -17.70
N ALA A 503 -12.10 25.57 -18.64
CA ALA A 503 -12.38 26.97 -18.34
C ALA A 503 -13.72 27.15 -17.60
N GLU A 504 -14.76 26.44 -18.03
CA GLU A 504 -16.09 26.45 -17.37
C GLU A 504 -16.04 25.84 -15.98
N LEU A 505 -15.32 24.72 -15.82
CA LEU A 505 -15.10 24.11 -14.51
C LEU A 505 -14.33 25.01 -13.55
N LYS A 506 -13.30 25.73 -14.04
CA LYS A 506 -12.58 26.74 -13.24
C LYS A 506 -13.49 27.86 -12.76
N ALA A 507 -14.33 28.38 -13.66
CA ALA A 507 -15.29 29.44 -13.30
C ALA A 507 -16.29 28.95 -12.25
N HIS A 508 -16.75 27.70 -12.37
CA HIS A 508 -17.62 27.05 -11.40
C HIS A 508 -16.95 26.95 -10.02
N VAL A 509 -15.75 26.40 -9.95
CA VAL A 509 -14.99 26.25 -8.70
C VAL A 509 -14.70 27.59 -8.03
N LEU A 510 -14.30 28.60 -8.79
CA LEU A 510 -14.05 29.96 -8.27
C LEU A 510 -15.30 30.59 -7.69
N LYS A 511 -16.48 30.35 -8.28
CA LYS A 511 -17.76 30.82 -7.74
C LYS A 511 -18.02 30.23 -6.34
N HIS A 512 -17.77 28.93 -6.15
CA HIS A 512 -17.96 28.25 -4.86
C HIS A 512 -16.94 28.71 -3.81
N LEU A 513 -15.69 28.95 -4.19
CA LEU A 513 -14.68 29.50 -3.28
C LEU A 513 -14.96 30.93 -2.84
N ASN A 514 -15.60 31.76 -3.70
CA ASN A 514 -15.92 33.14 -3.42
C ASN A 514 -17.27 33.32 -2.67
N SER A 515 -18.21 32.39 -2.81
CA SER A 515 -19.53 32.49 -2.13
C SER A 515 -19.43 32.33 -0.61
N THR A 516 -18.38 31.70 -0.11
CA THR A 516 -18.10 31.48 1.32
C THR A 516 -17.27 32.60 1.97
N SER A 517 -16.89 33.66 1.21
CA SER A 517 -16.05 34.76 1.70
C SER A 517 -16.85 35.95 2.22
N TYR A 518 -18.17 35.87 2.29
CA TYR A 518 -19.05 36.95 2.76
C TYR A 518 -19.89 36.50 3.96
N GLU A 519 -19.28 36.50 5.15
CA GLU A 519 -19.93 36.92 6.38
C GLU A 519 -18.87 37.52 7.32
N PRO A 520 -19.15 38.75 7.87
CA PRO A 520 -18.20 39.51 8.68
C PRO A 520 -18.02 38.95 10.10
#